data_037bbee2742fa1fc0bdba4109a6a2bfc
#
_entry.id   037bbee2742fa1fc0bdba4109a6a2bfc
#
_cell.length_a   1.000
_cell.length_b   1.000
_cell.length_c   1.000
_cell.angle_alpha   90.00
_cell.angle_beta   90.00
_cell.angle_gamma   90.00
#
_symmetry.space_group_name_H-M   'P 1'
#
loop_
_entity.id
_entity.type
_entity.pdbx_description
1 polymer ?
#
loop_
_entity_poly.entity_id
_entity_poly.type
_entity_poly.pdbx_seq_one_letter_code
_entity_poly.pdbx_strand_id
1 'polypeptide(L)'
;MFSGENLLTLMKSRRMVEDVLLTPVLIEGDSILLVNQYVRSWPELKEAWDSAGLYPIDAKSCCNNAEDSAMGVIYAMVSEKALAVSKQDEALSFVTISFSGHDQAFAGAFVEQLTAQATEFYVESKTTNTRANMEKLERRVDSVTTELESAMVGAANSMDANQFTVQSASKVSSAQKQMKVTMLTT
;
A
#
# COMPACT_ATOMS: atom_id res chain seq x y z
N MET A 1 0.54 11.18 -3.25
CA MET A 1 -0.85 11.12 -3.72
C MET A 1 -0.85 10.38 -5.04
N PHE A 2 -1.44 9.18 -5.13
CA PHE A 2 -1.54 8.47 -6.41
C PHE A 2 -2.55 9.21 -7.28
N SER A 3 -2.07 9.90 -8.32
CA SER A 3 -2.91 10.49 -9.37
C SER A 3 -3.19 9.41 -10.43
N GLY A 4 -4.22 9.62 -11.25
CA GLY A 4 -4.54 8.68 -12.34
C GLY A 4 -3.37 8.45 -13.32
N GLU A 5 -2.46 9.42 -13.47
CA GLU A 5 -1.24 9.27 -14.27
C GLU A 5 -0.27 8.20 -13.74
N ASN A 6 -0.18 8.06 -12.41
CA ASN A 6 0.65 7.03 -11.79
C ASN A 6 0.11 5.62 -12.09
N LEU A 7 -1.21 5.45 -12.20
CA LEU A 7 -1.83 4.18 -12.56
C LEU A 7 -1.52 3.82 -14.02
N LEU A 8 -1.59 4.78 -14.94
CA LEU A 8 -1.24 4.56 -16.35
C LEU A 8 0.24 4.14 -16.50
N THR A 9 1.14 4.84 -15.79
CA THR A 9 2.56 4.53 -15.78
C THR A 9 2.83 3.15 -15.16
N LEU A 10 2.11 2.80 -14.09
CA LEU A 10 2.23 1.50 -13.44
C LEU A 10 1.83 0.37 -14.38
N MET A 11 0.69 0.49 -15.08
CA MET A 11 0.21 -0.53 -16.03
C MET A 11 1.17 -0.76 -17.21
N LYS A 12 1.94 0.25 -17.59
CA LYS A 12 2.97 0.16 -18.63
C LYS A 12 4.35 -0.21 -18.11
N SER A 13 4.52 -0.31 -16.78
CA SER A 13 5.82 -0.62 -16.21
C SER A 13 6.27 -2.03 -16.57
N ARG A 14 7.59 -2.21 -16.76
CA ARG A 14 8.19 -3.51 -17.07
C ARG A 14 7.73 -4.58 -16.07
N ARG A 15 7.84 -4.29 -14.79
CA ARG A 15 7.47 -5.22 -13.73
C ARG A 15 6.02 -5.69 -13.85
N MET A 16 5.07 -4.76 -14.01
CA MET A 16 3.65 -5.11 -14.10
C MET A 16 3.36 -5.97 -15.34
N VAL A 17 3.92 -5.62 -16.48
CA VAL A 17 3.73 -6.38 -17.73
C VAL A 17 4.37 -7.76 -17.63
N GLU A 18 5.57 -7.88 -17.07
CA GLU A 18 6.24 -9.16 -16.87
C GLU A 18 5.49 -10.04 -15.86
N ASP A 19 5.02 -9.48 -14.74
CA ASP A 19 4.22 -10.22 -13.75
C ASP A 19 2.94 -10.79 -14.39
N VAL A 20 2.27 -10.00 -15.25
CA VAL A 20 1.11 -10.47 -16.02
C VAL A 20 1.48 -11.56 -17.01
N LEU A 21 2.58 -11.42 -17.76
CA LEU A 21 3.03 -12.42 -18.73
C LEU A 21 3.39 -13.76 -18.07
N LEU A 22 3.82 -13.75 -16.82
CA LEU A 22 4.15 -14.95 -16.04
C LEU A 22 2.93 -15.54 -15.33
N THR A 23 1.74 -14.94 -15.47
CA THR A 23 0.53 -15.48 -14.85
C THR A 23 0.01 -16.69 -15.66
N PRO A 24 -0.27 -17.81 -15.00
CA PRO A 24 -0.91 -18.96 -15.66
C PRO A 24 -2.39 -18.64 -15.91
N VAL A 25 -2.86 -18.88 -17.13
CA VAL A 25 -4.24 -18.72 -17.54
C VAL A 25 -4.77 -19.99 -18.20
N LEU A 26 -6.08 -20.20 -18.12
CA LEU A 26 -6.75 -21.28 -18.81
C LEU A 26 -7.14 -20.82 -20.22
N ILE A 27 -6.47 -21.35 -21.25
CA ILE A 27 -6.80 -21.09 -22.64
C ILE A 27 -7.11 -22.44 -23.29
N GLU A 28 -8.29 -22.59 -23.87
CA GLU A 28 -8.76 -23.83 -24.53
C GLU A 28 -8.75 -25.08 -23.64
N GLY A 29 -8.77 -24.89 -22.30
CA GLY A 29 -8.74 -25.99 -21.33
C GLY A 29 -7.35 -26.34 -20.79
N ASP A 30 -6.30 -25.77 -21.34
CA ASP A 30 -4.92 -25.95 -20.88
C ASP A 30 -4.48 -24.76 -20.01
N SER A 31 -3.79 -25.06 -18.91
CA SER A 31 -3.15 -24.04 -18.10
C SER A 31 -1.78 -23.69 -18.69
N ILE A 32 -1.67 -22.50 -19.24
CA ILE A 32 -0.45 -22.04 -19.90
C ILE A 32 -0.06 -20.64 -19.37
N LEU A 33 1.23 -20.35 -19.25
CA LEU A 33 1.70 -19.00 -18.99
C LEU A 33 1.38 -18.08 -20.17
N LEU A 34 0.93 -16.86 -19.89
CA LEU A 34 0.61 -15.89 -20.95
C LEU A 34 1.81 -15.64 -21.88
N VAL A 35 3.03 -15.60 -21.34
CA VAL A 35 4.24 -15.46 -22.16
C VAL A 35 4.39 -16.59 -23.18
N ASN A 36 4.12 -17.83 -22.77
CA ASN A 36 4.20 -18.99 -23.68
C ASN A 36 3.12 -18.98 -24.75
N GLN A 37 1.91 -18.52 -24.41
CA GLN A 37 0.85 -18.32 -25.39
C GLN A 37 1.23 -17.21 -26.39
N TYR A 38 1.83 -16.11 -25.93
CA TYR A 38 2.32 -15.04 -26.80
C TYR A 38 3.35 -15.55 -27.79
N VAL A 39 4.38 -16.25 -27.31
CA VAL A 39 5.41 -16.86 -28.15
C VAL A 39 4.81 -17.86 -29.14
N ARG A 40 3.85 -18.68 -28.69
CA ARG A 40 3.15 -19.66 -29.56
C ARG A 40 2.39 -18.99 -30.70
N SER A 41 1.85 -17.81 -30.48
CA SER A 41 1.11 -17.05 -31.52
C SER A 41 1.99 -16.44 -32.61
N TRP A 42 3.33 -16.45 -32.40
CA TRP A 42 4.32 -15.92 -33.34
C TRP A 42 5.30 -17.03 -33.79
N PRO A 43 5.06 -17.68 -34.94
CA PRO A 43 5.87 -18.82 -35.39
C PRO A 43 7.38 -18.53 -35.46
N GLU A 44 7.76 -17.37 -35.99
CA GLU A 44 9.17 -16.96 -36.11
C GLU A 44 9.83 -16.78 -34.72
N LEU A 45 9.10 -16.19 -33.77
CA LEU A 45 9.60 -15.99 -32.42
C LEU A 45 9.73 -17.34 -31.70
N LYS A 46 8.77 -18.22 -31.89
CA LYS A 46 8.78 -19.58 -31.31
C LYS A 46 9.99 -20.37 -31.82
N GLU A 47 10.25 -20.39 -33.14
CA GLU A 47 11.37 -21.10 -33.73
C GLU A 47 12.72 -20.56 -33.22
N ALA A 48 12.86 -19.24 -33.10
CA ALA A 48 14.05 -18.62 -32.53
C ALA A 48 14.27 -19.00 -31.05
N TRP A 49 13.21 -19.06 -30.27
CA TRP A 49 13.27 -19.42 -28.86
C TRP A 49 13.47 -20.91 -28.61
N ASP A 50 12.83 -21.77 -29.40
CA ASP A 50 13.10 -23.22 -29.39
C ASP A 50 14.56 -23.51 -29.71
N SER A 51 15.13 -22.83 -30.71
CA SER A 51 16.54 -22.97 -31.08
C SER A 51 17.51 -22.49 -29.99
N ALA A 52 17.11 -21.49 -29.22
CA ALA A 52 17.88 -20.94 -28.11
C ALA A 52 17.67 -21.71 -26.78
N GLY A 53 16.78 -22.70 -26.76
CA GLY A 53 16.43 -23.43 -25.53
C GLY A 53 15.70 -22.60 -24.47
N LEU A 54 15.01 -21.53 -24.90
CA LEU A 54 14.28 -20.60 -24.03
C LEU A 54 12.76 -20.89 -23.94
N TYR A 55 12.25 -21.75 -24.78
CA TYR A 55 10.83 -22.11 -24.81
C TYR A 55 10.62 -23.58 -24.43
N PRO A 56 9.62 -23.91 -23.60
CA PRO A 56 8.73 -23.00 -22.87
C PRO A 56 9.39 -22.35 -21.66
N ILE A 57 8.99 -21.12 -21.32
CA ILE A 57 9.39 -20.48 -20.08
C ILE A 57 8.63 -21.14 -18.92
N ASP A 58 9.34 -21.42 -17.82
CA ASP A 58 8.76 -21.87 -16.55
C ASP A 58 8.73 -20.70 -15.55
N ALA A 59 7.60 -20.47 -14.90
CA ALA A 59 7.42 -19.42 -13.89
C ALA A 59 8.43 -19.56 -12.72
N LYS A 60 8.95 -20.75 -12.47
CA LYS A 60 9.94 -21.02 -11.42
C LYS A 60 11.39 -20.76 -11.85
N SER A 61 11.63 -20.74 -13.14
CA SER A 61 12.96 -20.63 -13.75
C SER A 61 13.36 -19.18 -14.07
N CYS A 62 12.52 -18.20 -13.78
CA CYS A 62 12.63 -16.78 -14.16
C CYS A 62 13.82 -16.03 -13.51
N CYS A 63 14.99 -16.67 -13.37
CA CYS A 63 16.18 -16.09 -12.72
C CYS A 63 17.47 -16.22 -13.54
N ASN A 64 17.37 -16.68 -14.81
CA ASN A 64 18.54 -16.79 -15.68
C ASN A 64 18.65 -15.51 -16.55
N ASN A 65 19.86 -14.97 -16.69
CA ASN A 65 20.12 -13.76 -17.47
C ASN A 65 19.60 -13.83 -18.92
N ALA A 66 19.58 -15.03 -19.52
CA ALA A 66 19.07 -15.24 -20.87
C ALA A 66 17.54 -15.09 -20.92
N GLU A 67 16.82 -15.65 -19.94
CA GLU A 67 15.36 -15.55 -19.83
C GLU A 67 14.93 -14.11 -19.49
N ASP A 68 15.65 -13.41 -18.61
CA ASP A 68 15.37 -12.00 -18.32
C ASP A 68 15.55 -11.11 -19.56
N SER A 69 16.60 -11.39 -20.36
CA SER A 69 16.80 -10.71 -21.62
C SER A 69 15.69 -11.00 -22.64
N ALA A 70 15.22 -12.26 -22.71
CA ALA A 70 14.12 -12.66 -23.57
C ALA A 70 12.79 -12.02 -23.13
N MET A 71 12.52 -12.00 -21.82
CA MET A 71 11.36 -11.29 -21.25
C MET A 71 11.41 -9.79 -21.55
N GLY A 72 12.59 -9.17 -21.50
CA GLY A 72 12.78 -7.78 -21.88
C GLY A 72 12.42 -7.50 -23.35
N VAL A 73 12.72 -8.43 -24.26
CA VAL A 73 12.31 -8.32 -25.68
C VAL A 73 10.78 -8.39 -25.83
N ILE A 74 10.14 -9.36 -25.13
CA ILE A 74 8.66 -9.46 -25.16
C ILE A 74 8.03 -8.22 -24.54
N TYR A 75 8.56 -7.75 -23.41
CA TYR A 75 8.08 -6.51 -22.80
C TYR A 75 8.11 -5.36 -23.80
N ALA A 76 9.22 -5.16 -24.52
CA ALA A 76 9.32 -4.09 -25.52
C ALA A 76 8.29 -4.26 -26.64
N MET A 77 8.12 -5.48 -27.15
CA MET A 77 7.12 -5.77 -28.19
C MET A 77 5.69 -5.49 -27.70
N VAL A 78 5.34 -5.93 -26.49
CA VAL A 78 4.03 -5.73 -25.89
C VAL A 78 3.80 -4.26 -25.55
N SER A 79 4.72 -3.61 -24.84
CA SER A 79 4.55 -2.25 -24.32
C SER A 79 4.56 -1.18 -25.41
N GLU A 80 5.39 -1.34 -26.44
CA GLU A 80 5.56 -0.33 -27.50
C GLU A 80 4.59 -0.49 -28.66
N LYS A 81 4.22 -1.74 -29.00
CA LYS A 81 3.48 -2.03 -30.23
C LYS A 81 2.06 -2.51 -30.00
N ALA A 82 1.81 -3.19 -28.88
CA ALA A 82 0.55 -3.89 -28.66
C ALA A 82 -0.34 -3.23 -27.60
N LEU A 83 0.23 -2.76 -26.50
CA LEU A 83 -0.49 -2.22 -25.35
C LEU A 83 -0.65 -0.71 -25.43
N ALA A 84 -1.89 -0.23 -25.53
CA ALA A 84 -2.21 1.18 -25.37
C ALA A 84 -3.04 1.39 -24.12
N VAL A 85 -2.52 2.18 -23.19
CA VAL A 85 -3.22 2.60 -21.96
C VAL A 85 -3.35 4.11 -22.00
N SER A 86 -4.58 4.61 -21.98
CA SER A 86 -4.87 6.04 -22.10
C SER A 86 -6.01 6.45 -21.18
N LYS A 87 -6.06 7.72 -20.85
CA LYS A 87 -7.19 8.36 -20.19
C LYS A 87 -7.98 9.11 -21.26
N GLN A 88 -9.22 8.75 -21.42
CA GLN A 88 -10.07 9.29 -22.49
C GLN A 88 -10.45 10.76 -22.25
N ASP A 89 -10.55 11.16 -20.99
CA ASP A 89 -10.85 12.54 -20.58
C ASP A 89 -10.15 12.84 -19.26
N GLU A 90 -9.46 13.97 -19.15
CA GLU A 90 -8.78 14.38 -17.90
C GLU A 90 -9.77 14.61 -16.74
N ALA A 91 -11.00 15.01 -17.05
CA ALA A 91 -12.05 15.23 -16.06
C ALA A 91 -12.69 13.93 -15.56
N LEU A 92 -12.58 12.84 -16.32
CA LEU A 92 -13.15 11.54 -15.97
C LEU A 92 -12.07 10.60 -15.40
N SER A 93 -12.46 9.78 -14.44
CA SER A 93 -11.57 8.77 -13.82
C SER A 93 -11.48 7.46 -14.61
N PHE A 94 -11.88 7.46 -15.88
CA PHE A 94 -11.85 6.25 -16.70
C PHE A 94 -10.51 6.06 -17.39
N VAL A 95 -10.00 4.83 -17.31
CA VAL A 95 -8.80 4.38 -18.00
C VAL A 95 -9.23 3.39 -19.09
N THR A 96 -8.80 3.66 -20.30
CA THR A 96 -9.03 2.77 -21.45
C THR A 96 -7.77 1.96 -21.69
N ILE A 97 -7.89 0.63 -21.70
CA ILE A 97 -6.83 -0.31 -22.03
C ILE A 97 -7.20 -0.95 -23.35
N SER A 98 -6.30 -0.88 -24.32
CA SER A 98 -6.45 -1.53 -25.61
C SER A 98 -5.24 -2.40 -25.89
N PHE A 99 -5.47 -3.60 -26.39
CA PHE A 99 -4.42 -4.50 -26.82
C PHE A 99 -4.63 -4.88 -28.29
N SER A 100 -3.60 -4.74 -29.10
CA SER A 100 -3.58 -5.09 -30.53
C SER A 100 -2.64 -6.27 -30.74
N GLY A 101 -3.16 -7.41 -31.17
CA GLY A 101 -2.37 -8.61 -31.39
C GLY A 101 -3.03 -9.59 -32.32
N HIS A 102 -2.31 -10.66 -32.67
CA HIS A 102 -2.78 -11.69 -33.62
C HIS A 102 -3.68 -12.74 -32.95
N ASP A 103 -3.54 -12.92 -31.63
CA ASP A 103 -4.29 -13.91 -30.85
C ASP A 103 -5.31 -13.21 -29.95
N GLN A 104 -6.59 -13.42 -30.24
CA GLN A 104 -7.69 -12.85 -29.48
C GLN A 104 -7.78 -13.43 -28.07
N ALA A 105 -7.50 -14.73 -27.89
CA ALA A 105 -7.55 -15.38 -26.59
C ALA A 105 -6.46 -14.83 -25.65
N PHE A 106 -5.24 -14.67 -26.18
CA PHE A 106 -4.16 -14.00 -25.46
C PHE A 106 -4.51 -12.56 -25.12
N ALA A 107 -4.98 -11.77 -26.09
CA ALA A 107 -5.29 -10.35 -25.88
C ALA A 107 -6.33 -10.14 -24.79
N GLY A 108 -7.40 -10.94 -24.80
CA GLY A 108 -8.44 -10.90 -23.76
C GLY A 108 -7.92 -11.25 -22.39
N ALA A 109 -7.21 -12.38 -22.26
CA ALA A 109 -6.65 -12.84 -21.01
C ALA A 109 -5.60 -11.85 -20.46
N PHE A 110 -4.75 -11.28 -21.33
CA PHE A 110 -3.75 -10.31 -20.93
C PHE A 110 -4.37 -9.02 -20.35
N VAL A 111 -5.38 -8.44 -21.02
CA VAL A 111 -6.05 -7.22 -20.54
C VAL A 111 -6.79 -7.49 -19.22
N GLU A 112 -7.43 -8.64 -19.09
CA GLU A 112 -8.11 -9.04 -17.85
C GLU A 112 -7.13 -9.15 -16.68
N GLN A 113 -6.02 -9.88 -16.87
CA GLN A 113 -5.00 -10.04 -15.84
C GLN A 113 -4.30 -8.71 -15.51
N LEU A 114 -3.97 -7.90 -16.50
CA LEU A 114 -3.40 -6.58 -16.28
C LEU A 114 -4.32 -5.68 -15.44
N THR A 115 -5.61 -5.71 -15.75
CA THR A 115 -6.61 -4.94 -15.00
C THR A 115 -6.75 -5.44 -13.57
N ALA A 116 -6.80 -6.75 -13.38
CA ALA A 116 -6.91 -7.37 -12.06
C ALA A 116 -5.69 -7.04 -11.19
N GLN A 117 -4.47 -7.26 -11.69
CA GLN A 117 -3.23 -6.99 -10.95
C GLN A 117 -3.03 -5.49 -10.66
N ALA A 118 -3.34 -4.62 -11.62
CA ALA A 118 -3.26 -3.18 -11.41
C ALA A 118 -4.27 -2.69 -10.37
N THR A 119 -5.47 -3.27 -10.35
CA THR A 119 -6.50 -2.95 -9.34
C THR A 119 -6.07 -3.44 -7.95
N GLU A 120 -5.55 -4.65 -7.84
CA GLU A 120 -5.04 -5.22 -6.60
C GLU A 120 -3.91 -4.36 -6.04
N PHE A 121 -2.91 -4.04 -6.85
CA PHE A 121 -1.80 -3.17 -6.46
C PHE A 121 -2.28 -1.79 -6.00
N TYR A 122 -3.26 -1.20 -6.70
CA TYR A 122 -3.83 0.09 -6.34
C TYR A 122 -4.54 0.04 -4.97
N VAL A 123 -5.37 -0.97 -4.75
CA VAL A 123 -6.10 -1.18 -3.48
C VAL A 123 -5.10 -1.41 -2.35
N GLU A 124 -4.13 -2.30 -2.53
CA GLU A 124 -3.11 -2.59 -1.54
C GLU A 124 -2.29 -1.35 -1.17
N SER A 125 -1.81 -0.61 -2.16
CA SER A 125 -1.06 0.62 -1.95
C SER A 125 -1.85 1.69 -1.19
N LYS A 126 -3.13 1.84 -1.50
CA LYS A 126 -4.04 2.76 -0.79
C LYS A 126 -4.32 2.29 0.63
N THR A 127 -4.61 1.02 0.81
CA THR A 127 -4.97 0.42 2.10
C THR A 127 -3.77 0.44 3.06
N THR A 128 -2.58 0.11 2.57
CA THR A 128 -1.34 0.13 3.37
C THR A 128 -1.04 1.52 3.91
N ASN A 129 -1.12 2.55 3.06
CA ASN A 129 -0.90 3.93 3.49
C ASN A 129 -1.96 4.40 4.49
N THR A 130 -3.22 4.04 4.28
CA THR A 130 -4.32 4.40 5.19
C THR A 130 -4.15 3.71 6.54
N ARG A 131 -3.82 2.41 6.55
CA ARG A 131 -3.56 1.65 7.77
C ARG A 131 -2.38 2.22 8.56
N ALA A 132 -1.27 2.54 7.91
CA ALA A 132 -0.11 3.17 8.57
C ALA A 132 -0.45 4.53 9.18
N ASN A 133 -1.32 5.31 8.55
CA ASN A 133 -1.79 6.58 9.11
C ASN A 133 -2.74 6.37 10.29
N MET A 134 -3.65 5.39 10.22
CA MET A 134 -4.51 5.02 11.35
C MET A 134 -3.70 4.58 12.57
N GLU A 135 -2.72 3.69 12.41
CA GLU A 135 -1.85 3.27 13.50
C GLU A 135 -1.07 4.42 14.15
N LYS A 136 -0.67 5.42 13.36
CA LYS A 136 -0.03 6.64 13.90
C LYS A 136 -1.01 7.48 14.69
N LEU A 137 -2.25 7.62 14.23
CA LEU A 137 -3.29 8.36 14.92
C LEU A 137 -3.69 7.67 16.21
N GLU A 138 -3.88 6.36 16.21
CA GLU A 138 -4.17 5.57 17.40
C GLU A 138 -3.10 5.75 18.47
N ARG A 139 -1.81 5.57 18.11
CA ARG A 139 -0.70 5.82 19.05
C ARG A 139 -0.68 7.25 19.62
N ARG A 140 -1.09 8.21 18.80
CA ARG A 140 -1.14 9.62 19.25
C ARG A 140 -2.31 9.86 20.20
N VAL A 141 -3.45 9.24 19.96
CA VAL A 141 -4.61 9.27 20.87
C VAL A 141 -4.24 8.62 22.19
N ASP A 142 -3.62 7.45 22.19
CA ASP A 142 -3.19 6.75 23.41
C ASP A 142 -2.20 7.59 24.23
N SER A 143 -1.22 8.22 23.56
CA SER A 143 -0.26 9.13 24.23
C SER A 143 -0.97 10.30 24.89
N VAL A 144 -1.85 11.00 24.17
CA VAL A 144 -2.59 12.16 24.69
C VAL A 144 -3.53 11.73 25.83
N THR A 145 -4.17 10.57 25.75
CA THR A 145 -5.03 10.04 26.81
C THR A 145 -4.21 9.78 28.08
N THR A 146 -3.06 9.13 27.93
CA THR A 146 -2.17 8.86 29.08
C THR A 146 -1.64 10.16 29.72
N GLU A 147 -1.26 11.13 28.90
CA GLU A 147 -0.82 12.45 29.38
C GLU A 147 -1.94 13.18 30.12
N LEU A 148 -3.16 13.14 29.61
CA LEU A 148 -4.34 13.72 30.23
C LEU A 148 -4.66 13.07 31.58
N GLU A 149 -4.68 11.73 31.62
CA GLU A 149 -4.90 11.00 32.88
C GLU A 149 -3.82 11.35 33.94
N SER A 150 -2.56 11.38 33.52
CA SER A 150 -1.45 11.79 34.38
C SER A 150 -1.61 13.23 34.90
N ALA A 151 -2.00 14.14 34.03
CA ALA A 151 -2.26 15.53 34.39
C ALA A 151 -3.46 15.67 35.35
N MET A 152 -4.52 14.91 35.14
CA MET A 152 -5.69 14.89 36.03
C MET A 152 -5.33 14.36 37.42
N VAL A 153 -4.56 13.27 37.49
CA VAL A 153 -4.07 12.72 38.77
C VAL A 153 -3.14 13.73 39.49
N GLY A 154 -2.26 14.37 38.72
CA GLY A 154 -1.41 15.41 39.24
C GLY A 154 -2.17 16.62 39.78
N ALA A 155 -3.22 17.06 39.08
CA ALA A 155 -4.09 18.13 39.56
C ALA A 155 -4.89 17.74 40.80
N ALA A 156 -5.42 16.53 40.88
CA ALA A 156 -6.14 16.02 42.06
C ALA A 156 -5.22 15.96 43.28
N ASN A 157 -4.01 15.41 43.13
CA ASN A 157 -3.02 15.34 44.18
C ASN A 157 -2.60 16.75 44.67
N SER A 158 -2.50 17.72 43.76
CA SER A 158 -2.17 19.13 44.11
C SER A 158 -3.30 19.81 44.86
N MET A 159 -4.56 19.51 44.53
CA MET A 159 -5.75 19.99 45.23
C MET A 159 -5.80 19.42 46.68
N ASP A 160 -5.56 18.12 46.83
CA ASP A 160 -5.54 17.46 48.14
C ASP A 160 -4.41 18.01 49.02
N ALA A 161 -3.22 18.18 48.47
CA ALA A 161 -2.09 18.77 49.19
C ALA A 161 -2.37 20.22 49.64
N ASN A 162 -3.03 21.03 48.82
CA ASN A 162 -3.41 22.40 49.18
C ASN A 162 -4.53 22.44 50.23
N GLN A 163 -5.47 21.47 50.21
CA GLN A 163 -6.53 21.37 51.18
C GLN A 163 -5.97 21.05 52.58
N PHE A 164 -4.97 20.18 52.67
CA PHE A 164 -4.24 19.90 53.93
C PHE A 164 -3.46 21.12 54.46
N THR A 165 -2.82 21.88 53.61
CA THR A 165 -2.07 23.10 54.00
C THR A 165 -3.00 24.22 54.47
N VAL A 166 -4.16 24.40 53.82
CA VAL A 166 -5.15 25.40 54.27
C VAL A 166 -5.77 25.00 55.60
N GLN A 167 -6.10 23.71 55.84
CA GLN A 167 -6.61 23.24 57.11
C GLN A 167 -5.58 23.34 58.24
N SER A 168 -4.30 23.01 57.97
CA SER A 168 -3.26 23.13 58.98
C SER A 168 -2.96 24.61 59.31
N ALA A 169 -2.94 25.50 58.33
CA ALA A 169 -2.78 26.94 58.55
C ALA A 169 -3.92 27.54 59.37
N SER A 170 -5.19 27.10 59.13
CA SER A 170 -6.34 27.55 59.92
C SER A 170 -6.28 27.06 61.36
N LYS A 171 -5.85 25.82 61.60
CA LYS A 171 -5.65 25.25 62.95
C LYS A 171 -4.56 25.97 63.74
N VAL A 172 -3.44 26.29 63.10
CA VAL A 172 -2.35 27.06 63.72
C VAL A 172 -2.81 28.46 64.07
N SER A 173 -3.53 29.14 63.19
CA SER A 173 -4.07 30.47 63.44
C SER A 173 -5.12 30.47 64.59
N SER A 174 -5.95 29.47 64.73
CA SER A 174 -6.90 29.35 65.85
C SER A 174 -6.20 29.07 67.18
N ALA A 175 -5.20 28.20 67.17
CA ALA A 175 -4.36 27.93 68.39
C ALA A 175 -3.63 29.16 68.87
N GLN A 176 -3.03 29.97 67.98
CA GLN A 176 -2.38 31.24 68.30
C GLN A 176 -3.35 32.28 68.87
N LYS A 177 -4.56 32.36 68.37
CA LYS A 177 -5.61 33.23 68.93
C LYS A 177 -6.02 32.81 70.33
N GLN A 178 -6.19 31.51 70.58
CA GLN A 178 -6.50 31.00 71.92
C GLN A 178 -5.39 31.27 72.95
N MET A 179 -4.12 31.04 72.53
CA MET A 179 -2.97 31.37 73.42
C MET A 179 -2.93 32.85 73.79
N LYS A 180 -3.23 33.73 72.87
CA LYS A 180 -3.23 35.15 73.05
C LYS A 180 -4.31 35.64 74.03
N VAL A 181 -5.50 34.98 73.94
CA VAL A 181 -6.62 35.25 74.91
C VAL A 181 -6.27 34.77 76.32
N THR A 182 -5.63 33.61 76.46
CA THR A 182 -5.22 33.08 77.78
C THR A 182 -4.15 33.92 78.45
N MET A 183 -3.24 34.48 77.66
CA MET A 183 -2.19 35.37 78.24
C MET A 183 -2.70 36.76 78.63
N LEU A 184 -3.86 37.18 78.12
CA LEU A 184 -4.46 38.49 78.47
C LEU A 184 -5.43 38.41 79.67
N THR A 185 -5.77 37.21 80.11
CA THR A 185 -6.71 36.97 81.23
C THR A 185 -6.04 36.47 82.50
N THR A 186 -4.70 36.41 82.54
CA THR A 186 -3.88 36.13 83.72
C THR A 186 -3.14 37.39 84.17
#